data_70f5306e0940110578c7c4b27007505f
#
_entry.id   70f5306e0940110578c7c4b27007505f
#
_cell.length_a   1.000
_cell.length_b   1.000
_cell.length_c   1.000
_cell.angle_alpha   90.00
_cell.angle_beta   90.00
_cell.angle_gamma   90.00
#
_symmetry.space_group_name_H-M   'P 1'
#
loop_
_entity.id
_entity.type
_entity.pdbx_description
1 polymer ?
#
loop_
_entity_poly.entity_id
_entity_poly.type
_entity_poly.pdbx_seq_one_letter_code
_entity_poly.pdbx_strand_id
1 'polypeptide(L)'
;MKYIVPVLAVLSLFLFSCNNKDERETEYIKSLQRRDSVFAVINANWKFDIPAVNPKVQSKIQNWQEWRQFKQELGQKPKSTLNAFKLKTINLVKKSDSLTNNIPFIFDTPAVRSRLSTLNTKIKSLETFISLDYIPTQKVITLIHEVSEETISIQDQMAEIIYKMEIPREVGETEMLQALDTVRRARAGFTEPKQ
;
A
#
# COMPACT_ATOMS: atom_id res chain seq x y z
N MET A 1 46.57 30.85 50.55
CA MET A 1 45.88 31.67 49.51
C MET A 1 46.28 31.36 48.08
N LYS A 2 47.28 30.51 47.76
CA LYS A 2 47.73 30.21 46.38
C LYS A 2 46.79 29.30 45.53
N TYR A 3 45.86 28.60 46.16
CA TYR A 3 44.97 27.64 45.50
C TYR A 3 43.53 28.14 45.25
N ILE A 4 43.18 29.32 45.79
CA ILE A 4 41.82 29.88 45.64
C ILE A 4 41.61 30.41 44.24
N VAL A 5 42.62 30.99 43.62
CA VAL A 5 42.54 31.56 42.27
C VAL A 5 42.26 30.46 41.18
N PRO A 6 42.99 29.31 41.16
CA PRO A 6 42.68 28.27 40.16
C PRO A 6 41.34 27.60 40.41
N VAL A 7 40.87 27.47 41.66
CA VAL A 7 39.53 26.92 41.97
C VAL A 7 38.44 27.86 41.47
N LEU A 8 38.61 29.18 41.63
CA LEU A 8 37.65 30.16 41.13
C LEU A 8 37.62 30.22 39.61
N ALA A 9 38.77 30.03 38.93
CA ALA A 9 38.88 29.98 37.48
C ALA A 9 38.19 28.71 36.90
N VAL A 10 38.29 27.56 37.56
CA VAL A 10 37.58 26.35 37.15
C VAL A 10 36.07 26.48 37.39
N LEU A 11 35.65 27.09 38.51
CA LEU A 11 34.23 27.33 38.81
C LEU A 11 33.58 28.29 37.80
N SER A 12 34.30 29.30 37.29
CA SER A 12 33.80 30.23 36.30
C SER A 12 33.56 29.58 34.92
N LEU A 13 34.28 28.51 34.56
CA LEU A 13 34.10 27.77 33.33
C LEU A 13 32.78 27.00 33.32
N PHE A 14 32.25 26.60 34.47
CA PHE A 14 30.95 25.92 34.56
C PHE A 14 29.76 26.88 34.43
N LEU A 15 29.95 28.19 34.55
CA LEU A 15 28.87 29.17 34.45
C LEU A 15 28.57 29.59 33.01
N PHE A 16 29.43 29.29 32.03
CA PHE A 16 29.22 29.58 30.61
C PHE A 16 28.47 28.49 29.86
N SER A 17 28.07 27.39 30.54
CA SER A 17 27.42 26.23 29.92
C SER A 17 25.90 26.37 29.71
N CYS A 18 25.29 27.53 29.86
CA CYS A 18 23.84 27.68 29.79
C CYS A 18 23.39 28.83 28.92
N ASN A 19 23.48 28.69 27.62
CA ASN A 19 22.70 29.56 26.74
C ASN A 19 22.08 28.87 25.52
N ASN A 20 21.55 27.63 25.71
CA ASN A 20 20.92 26.86 24.61
C ASN A 20 19.39 26.91 24.64
N LYS A 21 18.76 27.81 25.40
CA LYS A 21 17.29 27.89 25.43
C LYS A 21 16.75 28.48 24.13
N ASP A 22 17.35 29.56 23.66
CA ASP A 22 16.91 30.25 22.43
C ASP A 22 17.16 29.42 21.17
N GLU A 23 18.26 28.67 21.14
CA GLU A 23 18.53 27.71 20.04
C GLU A 23 17.52 26.59 20.02
N ARG A 24 17.21 25.99 21.17
CA ARG A 24 16.20 24.92 21.28
C ARG A 24 14.80 25.41 20.90
N GLU A 25 14.43 26.59 21.30
CA GLU A 25 13.13 27.19 20.96
C GLU A 25 13.04 27.47 19.46
N THR A 26 14.09 28.02 18.85
CA THR A 26 14.14 28.23 17.40
C THR A 26 14.13 26.93 16.60
N GLU A 27 14.84 25.89 17.05
CA GLU A 27 14.78 24.56 16.43
C GLU A 27 13.40 23.92 16.58
N TYR A 28 12.77 24.07 17.75
CA TYR A 28 11.41 23.59 17.97
C TYR A 28 10.40 24.26 17.03
N ILE A 29 10.44 25.58 16.92
CA ILE A 29 9.58 26.34 15.99
C ILE A 29 9.81 25.90 14.53
N LYS A 30 11.07 25.76 14.11
CA LYS A 30 11.41 25.25 12.76
C LYS A 30 10.87 23.82 12.53
N SER A 31 10.93 22.97 13.53
CA SER A 31 10.41 21.60 13.43
C SER A 31 8.89 21.58 13.28
N LEU A 32 8.17 22.45 14.00
CA LEU A 32 6.72 22.61 13.87
C LEU A 32 6.34 23.09 12.46
N GLN A 33 7.00 24.16 11.97
CA GLN A 33 6.76 24.70 10.63
C GLN A 33 7.01 23.64 9.54
N ARG A 34 8.06 22.84 9.69
CA ARG A 34 8.34 21.71 8.77
C ARG A 34 7.23 20.66 8.81
N ARG A 35 6.77 20.29 9.98
CA ARG A 35 5.67 19.32 10.15
C ARG A 35 4.37 19.82 9.53
N ASP A 36 4.06 21.10 9.70
CA ASP A 36 2.87 21.72 9.11
C ASP A 36 2.96 21.77 7.58
N SER A 37 4.14 22.10 7.04
CA SER A 37 4.40 22.06 5.61
C SER A 37 4.24 20.66 5.02
N VAL A 38 4.83 19.64 5.68
CA VAL A 38 4.71 18.23 5.28
C VAL A 38 3.25 17.79 5.33
N PHE A 39 2.53 18.13 6.40
CA PHE A 39 1.11 17.83 6.52
C PHE A 39 0.30 18.47 5.39
N ALA A 40 0.51 19.74 5.10
CA ALA A 40 -0.21 20.46 4.04
C ALA A 40 0.00 19.78 2.68
N VAL A 41 1.24 19.42 2.34
CA VAL A 41 1.58 18.76 1.08
C VAL A 41 0.92 17.38 0.98
N ILE A 42 1.03 16.53 2.00
CA ILE A 42 0.41 15.20 2.01
C ILE A 42 -1.11 15.34 1.97
N ASN A 43 -1.68 16.24 2.77
CA ASN A 43 -3.12 16.47 2.80
C ASN A 43 -3.68 16.91 1.43
N ALA A 44 -2.98 17.79 0.72
CA ALA A 44 -3.39 18.25 -0.62
C ALA A 44 -3.41 17.09 -1.64
N ASN A 45 -2.45 16.15 -1.54
CA ASN A 45 -2.24 15.08 -2.50
C ASN A 45 -2.86 13.73 -2.06
N TRP A 46 -3.50 13.64 -0.89
CA TRP A 46 -4.16 12.42 -0.43
C TRP A 46 -5.48 12.21 -1.16
N LYS A 47 -5.37 11.76 -2.38
CA LYS A 47 -6.51 11.45 -3.26
C LYS A 47 -6.22 10.15 -4.00
N PHE A 48 -7.17 9.23 -3.95
CA PHE A 48 -7.15 7.98 -4.69
C PHE A 48 -8.26 8.04 -5.73
N ASP A 49 -7.92 8.54 -6.91
CA ASP A 49 -8.88 8.70 -8.01
C ASP A 49 -9.12 7.36 -8.70
N ILE A 50 -9.97 6.53 -8.10
CA ILE A 50 -10.27 5.19 -8.58
C ILE A 50 -11.68 5.20 -9.17
N PRO A 51 -11.84 4.92 -10.48
CA PRO A 51 -13.14 4.91 -11.14
C PRO A 51 -14.06 3.83 -10.57
N ALA A 52 -15.35 3.97 -10.87
CA ALA A 52 -16.33 2.94 -10.54
C ALA A 52 -15.98 1.64 -11.26
N VAL A 53 -16.17 0.53 -10.57
CA VAL A 53 -15.96 -0.80 -11.14
C VAL A 53 -17.01 -1.07 -12.24
N ASN A 54 -16.62 -1.77 -13.29
CA ASN A 54 -17.55 -2.24 -14.31
C ASN A 54 -18.75 -2.96 -13.67
N PRO A 55 -20.00 -2.67 -14.05
CA PRO A 55 -21.21 -3.26 -13.43
C PRO A 55 -21.22 -4.78 -13.40
N LYS A 56 -20.68 -5.44 -14.44
CA LYS A 56 -20.55 -6.90 -14.50
C LYS A 56 -19.57 -7.44 -13.44
N VAL A 57 -18.45 -6.75 -13.23
CA VAL A 57 -17.50 -7.08 -12.18
C VAL A 57 -18.13 -6.80 -10.81
N GLN A 58 -18.79 -5.66 -10.66
CA GLN A 58 -19.43 -5.26 -9.40
C GLN A 58 -20.41 -6.33 -8.91
N SER A 59 -21.22 -6.94 -9.78
CA SER A 59 -22.14 -8.01 -9.42
C SER A 59 -21.43 -9.26 -8.87
N LYS A 60 -20.20 -9.51 -9.29
CA LYS A 60 -19.41 -10.69 -8.88
C LYS A 60 -18.59 -10.47 -7.60
N ILE A 61 -18.22 -9.20 -7.31
CA ILE A 61 -17.44 -8.85 -6.09
C ILE A 61 -18.29 -8.34 -4.94
N GLN A 62 -19.60 -8.28 -5.09
CA GLN A 62 -20.49 -7.76 -4.05
C GLN A 62 -20.36 -8.46 -2.69
N ASN A 63 -20.01 -9.74 -2.69
CA ASN A 63 -19.79 -10.56 -1.49
C ASN A 63 -18.33 -10.59 -1.03
N TRP A 64 -17.40 -9.99 -1.80
CA TRP A 64 -16.00 -9.89 -1.39
C TRP A 64 -15.85 -8.75 -0.37
N GLN A 65 -16.03 -9.11 0.88
CA GLN A 65 -16.06 -8.16 2.00
C GLN A 65 -14.73 -7.41 2.16
N GLU A 66 -13.62 -8.10 1.99
CA GLU A 66 -12.27 -7.54 2.12
C GLU A 66 -12.03 -6.45 1.09
N TRP A 67 -12.42 -6.65 -0.16
CA TRP A 67 -12.34 -5.64 -1.22
C TRP A 67 -13.19 -4.40 -0.91
N ARG A 68 -14.41 -4.59 -0.42
CA ARG A 68 -15.29 -3.48 -0.02
C ARG A 68 -14.70 -2.68 1.13
N GLN A 69 -14.21 -3.37 2.18
CA GLN A 69 -13.59 -2.73 3.33
C GLN A 69 -12.31 -1.98 2.95
N PHE A 70 -11.49 -2.56 2.08
CA PHE A 70 -10.31 -1.90 1.55
C PHE A 70 -10.66 -0.63 0.77
N LYS A 71 -11.62 -0.70 -0.16
CA LYS A 71 -12.10 0.47 -0.93
C LYS A 71 -12.68 1.55 -0.03
N GLN A 72 -13.45 1.17 0.97
CA GLN A 72 -14.00 2.10 1.96
C GLN A 72 -12.88 2.79 2.76
N GLU A 73 -11.90 2.02 3.24
CA GLU A 73 -10.75 2.55 3.95
C GLU A 73 -9.95 3.51 3.06
N LEU A 74 -9.71 3.15 1.81
CA LEU A 74 -8.97 3.97 0.86
C LEU A 74 -9.67 5.31 0.58
N GLY A 75 -11.00 5.31 0.46
CA GLY A 75 -11.80 6.51 0.21
C GLY A 75 -11.91 7.48 1.39
N GLN A 76 -11.54 7.07 2.60
CA GLN A 76 -11.61 7.93 3.79
C GLN A 76 -10.33 8.74 3.97
N LYS A 77 -10.42 10.05 3.79
CA LYS A 77 -9.29 10.96 4.01
C LYS A 77 -9.12 11.28 5.50
N PRO A 78 -7.91 11.16 6.06
CA PRO A 78 -7.62 11.60 7.43
C PRO A 78 -7.83 13.10 7.60
N LYS A 79 -8.27 13.50 8.79
CA LYS A 79 -8.47 14.91 9.14
C LYS A 79 -7.46 15.28 10.23
N SER A 80 -6.92 16.48 10.18
CA SER A 80 -6.28 17.20 11.29
C SER A 80 -4.78 17.01 11.53
N THR A 81 -4.16 15.83 11.44
CA THR A 81 -2.77 15.68 11.86
C THR A 81 -1.97 14.70 10.99
N LEU A 82 -0.65 14.87 10.98
CA LEU A 82 0.26 13.93 10.32
C LEU A 82 0.16 12.52 10.92
N ASN A 83 -0.04 12.44 12.25
CA ASN A 83 -0.22 11.15 12.93
C ASN A 83 -1.50 10.42 12.46
N ALA A 84 -2.55 11.15 12.10
CA ALA A 84 -3.75 10.55 11.54
C ALA A 84 -3.47 9.87 10.18
N PHE A 85 -2.56 10.41 9.36
CA PHE A 85 -2.11 9.77 8.12
C PHE A 85 -1.28 8.51 8.40
N LYS A 86 -0.38 8.52 9.42
CA LYS A 86 0.36 7.33 9.86
C LYS A 86 -0.60 6.21 10.28
N LEU A 87 -1.57 6.51 11.14
CA LEU A 87 -2.57 5.52 11.57
C LEU A 87 -3.42 5.02 10.39
N LYS A 88 -3.73 5.90 9.45
CA LYS A 88 -4.48 5.55 8.24
C LYS A 88 -3.73 4.54 7.37
N THR A 89 -2.42 4.74 7.16
CA THR A 89 -1.61 3.80 6.38
C THR A 89 -1.48 2.44 7.07
N ILE A 90 -1.36 2.40 8.39
CA ILE A 90 -1.39 1.15 9.17
C ILE A 90 -2.70 0.39 8.94
N ASN A 91 -3.83 1.09 8.94
CA ASN A 91 -5.13 0.47 8.67
C ASN A 91 -5.23 -0.02 7.21
N LEU A 92 -4.73 0.76 6.26
CA LEU A 92 -4.66 0.36 4.85
C LEU A 92 -3.82 -0.90 4.66
N VAL A 93 -2.67 -1.03 5.35
CA VAL A 93 -1.87 -2.26 5.33
C VAL A 93 -2.68 -3.44 5.82
N LYS A 94 -3.35 -3.33 6.98
CA LYS A 94 -4.20 -4.41 7.52
C LYS A 94 -5.29 -4.83 6.53
N LYS A 95 -5.94 -3.86 5.86
CA LYS A 95 -6.97 -4.14 4.87
C LYS A 95 -6.40 -4.76 3.59
N SER A 96 -5.23 -4.30 3.14
CA SER A 96 -4.58 -4.88 1.96
C SER A 96 -4.04 -6.29 2.22
N ASP A 97 -3.50 -6.57 3.42
CA ASP A 97 -3.09 -7.93 3.82
C ASP A 97 -4.26 -8.95 3.76
N SER A 98 -5.48 -8.48 4.04
CA SER A 98 -6.66 -9.36 4.01
C SER A 98 -7.24 -9.58 2.61
N LEU A 99 -6.83 -8.83 1.58
CA LEU A 99 -7.41 -8.90 0.23
C LEU A 99 -7.28 -10.28 -0.44
N THR A 100 -6.27 -11.05 -0.06
CA THR A 100 -6.08 -12.41 -0.59
C THR A 100 -7.02 -13.44 0.01
N ASN A 101 -7.79 -13.06 1.05
CA ASN A 101 -8.77 -13.91 1.67
C ASN A 101 -10.11 -13.79 0.91
N ASN A 102 -10.79 -14.92 0.76
CA ASN A 102 -12.14 -14.99 0.17
C ASN A 102 -12.27 -14.33 -1.21
N ILE A 103 -11.20 -14.38 -2.04
CA ILE A 103 -11.28 -13.92 -3.42
C ILE A 103 -12.40 -14.70 -4.12
N PRO A 104 -13.36 -14.05 -4.80
CA PRO A 104 -14.37 -14.76 -5.57
C PRO A 104 -13.72 -15.73 -6.56
N PHE A 105 -14.19 -16.97 -6.61
CA PHE A 105 -13.59 -18.07 -7.39
C PHE A 105 -13.25 -17.67 -8.84
N ILE A 106 -14.12 -16.90 -9.47
CA ILE A 106 -13.95 -16.41 -10.84
C ILE A 106 -12.71 -15.51 -11.00
N PHE A 107 -12.30 -14.80 -9.93
CA PHE A 107 -11.17 -13.89 -9.92
C PHE A 107 -9.94 -14.45 -9.20
N ASP A 108 -10.05 -15.67 -8.65
CA ASP A 108 -8.93 -16.31 -7.95
C ASP A 108 -7.92 -16.90 -8.94
N THR A 109 -7.26 -16.03 -9.68
CA THR A 109 -6.26 -16.35 -10.70
C THR A 109 -4.87 -15.87 -10.28
N PRO A 110 -3.80 -16.48 -10.79
CA PRO A 110 -2.43 -16.03 -10.54
C PRO A 110 -2.21 -14.56 -10.89
N ALA A 111 -2.85 -14.07 -11.96
CA ALA A 111 -2.74 -12.67 -12.40
C ALA A 111 -3.34 -11.71 -11.36
N VAL A 112 -4.53 -11.98 -10.85
CA VAL A 112 -5.17 -11.15 -9.80
C VAL A 112 -4.38 -11.24 -8.51
N ARG A 113 -3.95 -12.42 -8.08
CA ARG A 113 -3.12 -12.61 -6.86
C ARG A 113 -1.81 -11.84 -6.93
N SER A 114 -1.13 -11.85 -8.10
CA SER A 114 0.10 -11.09 -8.31
C SER A 114 -0.12 -9.58 -8.16
N ARG A 115 -1.20 -9.04 -8.76
CA ARG A 115 -1.55 -7.62 -8.64
C ARG A 115 -1.93 -7.24 -7.21
N LEU A 116 -2.67 -8.07 -6.49
CA LEU A 116 -2.96 -7.86 -5.08
C LEU A 116 -1.69 -7.82 -4.23
N SER A 117 -0.71 -8.68 -4.53
CA SER A 117 0.59 -8.67 -3.86
C SER A 117 1.38 -7.39 -4.15
N THR A 118 1.37 -6.91 -5.40
CA THR A 118 1.99 -5.65 -5.80
C THR A 118 1.34 -4.47 -5.09
N LEU A 119 0.01 -4.40 -5.05
CA LEU A 119 -0.75 -3.39 -4.33
C LEU A 119 -0.37 -3.36 -2.85
N ASN A 120 -0.34 -4.52 -2.21
CA ASN A 120 0.05 -4.65 -0.80
C ASN A 120 1.47 -4.13 -0.56
N THR A 121 2.42 -4.45 -1.43
CA THR A 121 3.80 -3.96 -1.35
C THR A 121 3.86 -2.43 -1.45
N LYS A 122 3.10 -1.83 -2.36
CA LYS A 122 3.03 -0.36 -2.51
C LYS A 122 2.42 0.31 -1.27
N ILE A 123 1.38 -0.27 -0.68
CA ILE A 123 0.75 0.25 0.55
C ILE A 123 1.71 0.14 1.74
N LYS A 124 2.44 -0.97 1.89
CA LYS A 124 3.49 -1.13 2.92
C LYS A 124 4.62 -0.13 2.74
N SER A 125 5.01 0.13 1.49
CA SER A 125 5.98 1.19 1.20
C SER A 125 5.45 2.57 1.58
N LEU A 126 4.19 2.87 1.29
CA LEU A 126 3.55 4.12 1.69
C LEU A 126 3.54 4.28 3.22
N GLU A 127 3.18 3.24 3.95
CA GLU A 127 3.22 3.22 5.43
C GLU A 127 4.64 3.47 5.94
N THR A 128 5.63 2.77 5.39
CA THR A 128 7.04 2.92 5.77
C THR A 128 7.51 4.36 5.60
N PHE A 129 7.30 4.97 4.43
CA PHE A 129 7.79 6.33 4.16
C PHE A 129 7.07 7.41 4.94
N ILE A 130 5.76 7.25 5.20
CA ILE A 130 5.01 8.23 6.00
C ILE A 130 5.31 8.13 7.50
N SER A 131 5.84 6.99 7.95
CA SER A 131 6.20 6.73 9.34
C SER A 131 7.58 7.27 9.72
N LEU A 132 8.41 7.65 8.74
CA LEU A 132 9.73 8.21 8.99
C LEU A 132 9.66 9.55 9.75
N ASP A 133 10.70 9.86 10.50
CA ASP A 133 10.85 11.17 11.16
C ASP A 133 11.02 12.29 10.13
N TYR A 134 11.80 12.03 9.08
CA TYR A 134 11.92 12.87 7.91
C TYR A 134 11.16 12.24 6.74
N ILE A 135 9.97 12.78 6.47
CA ILE A 135 9.08 12.24 5.44
C ILE A 135 9.47 12.78 4.06
N PRO A 136 9.86 11.93 3.11
CA PRO A 136 10.12 12.34 1.73
C PRO A 136 8.79 12.54 1.00
N THR A 137 8.22 13.73 1.08
CA THR A 137 6.86 14.04 0.59
C THR A 137 6.64 13.66 -0.87
N GLN A 138 7.63 13.89 -1.73
CA GLN A 138 7.53 13.53 -3.15
C GLN A 138 7.37 12.01 -3.34
N LYS A 139 8.13 11.20 -2.58
CA LYS A 139 8.00 9.74 -2.63
C LYS A 139 6.64 9.27 -2.12
N VAL A 140 6.12 9.92 -1.06
CA VAL A 140 4.78 9.63 -0.54
C VAL A 140 3.70 9.93 -1.59
N ILE A 141 3.80 11.07 -2.29
CA ILE A 141 2.87 11.43 -3.37
C ILE A 141 2.92 10.41 -4.51
N THR A 142 4.12 10.04 -4.95
CA THR A 142 4.29 9.00 -5.97
C THR A 142 3.62 7.70 -5.56
N LEU A 143 3.80 7.25 -4.31
CA LEU A 143 3.20 6.02 -3.82
C LEU A 143 1.66 6.11 -3.72
N ILE A 144 1.09 7.28 -3.40
CA ILE A 144 -0.36 7.49 -3.44
C ILE A 144 -0.90 7.27 -4.87
N HIS A 145 -0.21 7.82 -5.87
CA HIS A 145 -0.56 7.57 -7.28
C HIS A 145 -0.42 6.10 -7.66
N GLU A 146 0.70 5.48 -7.33
CA GLU A 146 0.95 4.07 -7.63
C GLU A 146 -0.08 3.13 -6.99
N VAL A 147 -0.56 3.43 -5.78
CA VAL A 147 -1.65 2.67 -5.12
C VAL A 147 -2.95 2.83 -5.89
N SER A 148 -3.25 4.03 -6.40
CA SER A 148 -4.43 4.26 -7.25
C SER A 148 -4.35 3.47 -8.55
N GLU A 149 -3.24 3.57 -9.27
CA GLU A 149 -2.99 2.87 -10.53
C GLU A 149 -3.08 1.35 -10.37
N GLU A 150 -2.49 0.80 -9.32
CA GLU A 150 -2.54 -0.65 -9.08
C GLU A 150 -3.96 -1.11 -8.72
N THR A 151 -4.72 -0.28 -7.98
CA THR A 151 -6.13 -0.59 -7.68
C THR A 151 -6.98 -0.59 -8.95
N ILE A 152 -6.76 0.36 -9.87
CA ILE A 152 -7.40 0.40 -11.19
C ILE A 152 -7.00 -0.83 -11.99
N SER A 153 -5.71 -1.15 -12.04
CA SER A 153 -5.17 -2.31 -12.75
C SER A 153 -5.79 -3.64 -12.30
N ILE A 154 -6.11 -3.78 -11.00
CA ILE A 154 -6.85 -4.95 -10.48
C ILE A 154 -8.29 -4.94 -11.03
N GLN A 155 -8.97 -3.79 -11.05
CA GLN A 155 -10.33 -3.67 -11.58
C GLN A 155 -10.37 -4.02 -13.08
N ASP A 156 -9.39 -3.56 -13.84
CA ASP A 156 -9.25 -3.84 -15.27
C ASP A 156 -8.98 -5.32 -15.52
N GLN A 157 -8.12 -5.95 -14.70
CA GLN A 157 -7.87 -7.39 -14.80
C GLN A 157 -9.13 -8.20 -14.52
N MET A 158 -9.95 -7.79 -13.55
CA MET A 158 -11.23 -8.45 -13.28
C MET A 158 -12.20 -8.26 -14.45
N ALA A 159 -12.24 -7.08 -15.06
CA ALA A 159 -13.07 -6.79 -16.23
C ALA A 159 -12.64 -7.63 -17.44
N GLU A 160 -11.33 -7.79 -17.66
CA GLU A 160 -10.76 -8.64 -18.69
C GLU A 160 -11.17 -10.11 -18.52
N ILE A 161 -11.14 -10.62 -17.28
CA ILE A 161 -11.58 -12.00 -16.98
C ILE A 161 -13.05 -12.19 -17.38
N ILE A 162 -13.93 -11.26 -16.98
CA ILE A 162 -15.36 -11.32 -17.36
C ILE A 162 -15.51 -11.28 -18.87
N TYR A 163 -14.81 -10.36 -19.54
CA TYR A 163 -14.87 -10.24 -21.00
C TYR A 163 -14.45 -11.54 -21.69
N LYS A 164 -13.33 -12.14 -21.28
CA LYS A 164 -12.85 -13.43 -21.85
C LYS A 164 -13.85 -14.57 -21.66
N MET A 165 -14.59 -14.58 -20.56
CA MET A 165 -15.61 -15.60 -20.33
C MET A 165 -16.86 -15.45 -21.21
N GLU A 166 -17.12 -14.24 -21.71
CA GLU A 166 -18.26 -13.94 -22.58
C GLU A 166 -17.96 -14.21 -24.05
N ILE A 167 -16.68 -14.37 -24.41
CA ILE A 167 -16.31 -14.72 -25.79
C ILE A 167 -16.73 -16.17 -26.06
N PRO A 168 -17.59 -16.40 -27.09
CA PRO A 168 -17.94 -17.75 -27.50
C PRO A 168 -16.70 -18.51 -27.97
N ARG A 169 -16.54 -19.74 -27.55
CA ARG A 169 -15.46 -20.60 -28.06
C ARG A 169 -15.71 -20.95 -29.52
N GLU A 170 -14.65 -20.89 -30.32
CA GLU A 170 -14.73 -21.32 -31.72
C GLU A 170 -14.85 -22.85 -31.84
N VAL A 171 -15.39 -23.29 -32.96
CA VAL A 171 -15.50 -24.73 -33.28
C VAL A 171 -14.09 -25.31 -33.38
N GLY A 172 -13.79 -26.35 -32.55
CA GLY A 172 -12.49 -26.99 -32.53
C GLY A 172 -11.54 -26.46 -31.41
N GLU A 173 -11.84 -25.29 -30.79
CA GLU A 173 -11.01 -24.76 -29.70
C GLU A 173 -11.03 -25.64 -28.46
N THR A 174 -12.18 -26.24 -28.16
CA THR A 174 -12.34 -27.17 -27.03
C THR A 174 -11.48 -28.40 -27.17
N GLU A 175 -11.46 -28.99 -28.40
CA GLU A 175 -10.63 -30.14 -28.73
C GLU A 175 -9.15 -29.82 -28.67
N MET A 176 -8.77 -28.64 -29.14
CA MET A 176 -7.38 -28.17 -29.07
C MET A 176 -6.92 -27.98 -27.64
N LEU A 177 -7.72 -27.35 -26.77
CA LEU A 177 -7.39 -27.17 -25.35
C LEU A 177 -7.29 -28.53 -24.63
N GLN A 178 -8.17 -29.49 -24.95
CA GLN A 178 -8.07 -30.85 -24.41
C GLN A 178 -6.80 -31.56 -24.91
N ALA A 179 -6.40 -31.33 -26.15
CA ALA A 179 -5.17 -31.88 -26.71
C ALA A 179 -3.90 -31.28 -26.09
N LEU A 180 -3.96 -30.03 -25.61
CA LEU A 180 -2.86 -29.33 -24.91
C LEU A 180 -2.80 -29.62 -23.41
N ASP A 181 -3.83 -30.25 -22.83
CA ASP A 181 -3.85 -30.64 -21.42
C ASP A 181 -2.89 -31.81 -21.16
N THR A 182 -1.65 -31.46 -20.80
CA THR A 182 -0.57 -32.42 -20.53
C THR A 182 -0.83 -33.29 -19.30
N VAL A 183 -1.61 -32.83 -18.35
CA VAL A 183 -1.97 -33.60 -17.13
C VAL A 183 -2.91 -34.75 -17.50
N ARG A 184 -3.83 -34.53 -18.43
CA ARG A 184 -4.76 -35.55 -18.92
C ARG A 184 -4.04 -36.56 -19.81
N ARG A 185 -3.07 -36.15 -20.63
CA ARG A 185 -2.22 -37.03 -21.45
C ARG A 185 -1.35 -37.96 -20.61
N ALA A 186 -0.78 -37.49 -19.50
CA ALA A 186 0.06 -38.31 -18.63
C ALA A 186 -0.72 -39.46 -17.99
N ARG A 187 -2.03 -39.30 -17.75
CA ARG A 187 -2.90 -40.37 -17.19
C ARG A 187 -3.40 -41.37 -18.24
N ALA A 188 -3.53 -40.98 -19.47
CA ALA A 188 -4.01 -41.88 -20.54
C ALA A 188 -2.95 -42.90 -21.03
N GLY A 189 -1.67 -42.68 -20.67
CA GLY A 189 -0.55 -43.54 -21.08
C GLY A 189 -0.20 -44.71 -20.14
N PHE A 190 -0.80 -44.80 -18.97
CA PHE A 190 -0.58 -45.92 -18.03
C PHE A 190 -1.73 -46.91 -18.12
N THR A 191 -1.79 -47.67 -19.18
CA THR A 191 -2.42 -48.99 -19.17
C THR A 191 -1.36 -49.99 -18.73
N GLU A 192 -1.50 -50.56 -17.50
CA GLU A 192 -0.69 -51.71 -17.07
C GLU A 192 -0.76 -52.81 -18.11
N PRO A 193 0.37 -53.43 -18.48
CA PRO A 193 0.33 -54.65 -19.30
C PRO A 193 -0.37 -55.75 -18.51
N LYS A 194 -1.47 -56.26 -19.05
CA LYS A 194 -2.11 -57.47 -18.56
C LYS A 194 -1.09 -58.64 -18.62
N GLN A 195 -0.75 -59.20 -17.47
CA GLN A 195 -0.10 -60.51 -17.35
C GLN A 195 -1.03 -61.62 -17.74
#